data_955ee8cf8c62f5d2610da7352c17231b
#
_entry.id   955ee8cf8c62f5d2610da7352c17231b
#
_cell.length_a   1.000
_cell.length_b   1.000
_cell.length_c   1.000
_cell.angle_alpha   90.00
_cell.angle_beta   90.00
_cell.angle_gamma   90.00
#
_symmetry.space_group_name_H-M   'P 1'
#
loop_
_entity.id
_entity.type
_entity.pdbx_description
1 polymer ?
#
loop_
_entity_poly.entity_id
_entity_poly.type
_entity_poly.pdbx_seq_one_letter_code
_entity_poly.pdbx_strand_id
1 'polypeptide(L)'
;MQAQSSSLHGRVALVTGASGSIGAEVARALAARGAAVAVHGRTDSALERVVTGIRGAGGVAVAHVGDVRDAGHLQKVVADVTSTLGTIDVLVPCAGGAGMPTPTATLEPDRWREVIETDLTSVFLTVQAALPGMLALGHGWIVTVASSAGRRPSQANAAYAAAKAGVVMLTEHLAKEYAASGIRANCVAPAIVQTATLRSRMSAAQLDAVATHVPLGRIGVPDDVAQAVLFLASDASSFITGTTLDITGGMTL
;
A
#
# COMPACT_ATOMS: atom_id res chain seq x y z
N MET A 1 -30.93 12.00 2.12
CA MET A 1 -29.66 11.91 1.40
C MET A 1 -29.11 10.51 1.61
N GLN A 2 -29.30 9.61 0.65
CA GLN A 2 -28.63 8.31 0.67
C GLN A 2 -27.13 8.58 0.58
N ALA A 3 -26.35 8.04 1.52
CA ALA A 3 -24.92 8.00 1.42
C ALA A 3 -24.60 7.30 0.08
N GLN A 4 -24.12 8.04 -0.91
CA GLN A 4 -23.53 7.45 -2.10
C GLN A 4 -22.35 6.63 -1.58
N SER A 5 -22.58 5.31 -1.52
CA SER A 5 -21.54 4.38 -1.14
C SER A 5 -20.35 4.66 -2.06
N SER A 6 -19.15 4.64 -1.51
CA SER A 6 -17.88 4.76 -2.22
C SER A 6 -17.69 3.53 -3.13
N SER A 7 -18.57 3.40 -4.12
CA SER A 7 -18.56 2.33 -5.12
C SER A 7 -17.38 2.53 -6.05
N LEU A 8 -16.64 1.46 -6.29
CA LEU A 8 -15.54 1.40 -7.26
C LEU A 8 -15.92 0.56 -8.50
N HIS A 9 -17.22 0.39 -8.76
CA HIS A 9 -17.69 -0.32 -9.96
C HIS A 9 -17.13 0.32 -11.25
N GLY A 10 -16.59 -0.52 -12.12
CA GLY A 10 -15.95 -0.08 -13.36
C GLY A 10 -14.54 0.48 -13.18
N ARG A 11 -13.99 0.48 -11.97
CA ARG A 11 -12.60 0.89 -11.70
C ARG A 11 -11.67 -0.32 -11.72
N VAL A 12 -10.45 -0.08 -12.14
CA VAL A 12 -9.36 -1.06 -12.14
C VAL A 12 -8.32 -0.67 -11.11
N ALA A 13 -7.99 -1.58 -10.21
CA ALA A 13 -7.01 -1.37 -9.16
C ALA A 13 -5.78 -2.28 -9.34
N LEU A 14 -4.58 -1.73 -9.18
CA LEU A 14 -3.35 -2.50 -9.04
C LEU A 14 -2.81 -2.36 -7.61
N VAL A 15 -2.63 -3.49 -6.92
CA VAL A 15 -2.08 -3.56 -5.57
C VAL A 15 -0.78 -4.36 -5.60
N THR A 16 0.38 -3.71 -5.36
CA THR A 16 1.64 -4.44 -5.19
C THR A 16 1.84 -4.87 -3.75
N GLY A 17 2.67 -5.90 -3.51
CA GLY A 17 2.83 -6.46 -2.16
C GLY A 17 1.58 -7.20 -1.64
N ALA A 18 0.68 -7.59 -2.53
CA ALA A 18 -0.57 -8.26 -2.19
C ALA A 18 -0.41 -9.71 -1.68
N SER A 19 0.78 -10.28 -1.73
CA SER A 19 1.11 -11.51 -1.00
C SER A 19 1.28 -11.30 0.52
N GLY A 20 1.40 -10.04 0.98
CA GLY A 20 1.47 -9.66 2.39
C GLY A 20 0.08 -9.36 2.99
N SER A 21 -0.01 -9.35 4.33
CA SER A 21 -1.30 -9.21 5.04
C SER A 21 -2.04 -7.90 4.70
N ILE A 22 -1.34 -6.76 4.66
CA ILE A 22 -1.96 -5.46 4.38
C ILE A 22 -2.39 -5.39 2.91
N GLY A 23 -1.50 -5.69 1.96
CA GLY A 23 -1.83 -5.63 0.54
C GLY A 23 -2.94 -6.60 0.14
N ALA A 24 -2.98 -7.81 0.73
CA ALA A 24 -4.05 -8.77 0.52
C ALA A 24 -5.41 -8.23 0.99
N GLU A 25 -5.45 -7.57 2.16
CA GLU A 25 -6.69 -7.02 2.71
C GLU A 25 -7.16 -5.80 1.91
N VAL A 26 -6.24 -4.91 1.52
CA VAL A 26 -6.52 -3.80 0.61
C VAL A 26 -7.14 -4.31 -0.71
N ALA A 27 -6.56 -5.35 -1.31
CA ALA A 27 -7.08 -5.92 -2.54
C ALA A 27 -8.52 -6.46 -2.38
N ARG A 28 -8.78 -7.20 -1.28
CA ARG A 28 -10.15 -7.69 -0.98
C ARG A 28 -11.13 -6.55 -0.75
N ALA A 29 -10.71 -5.53 0.00
CA ALA A 29 -11.56 -4.39 0.31
C ALA A 29 -11.93 -3.58 -0.95
N LEU A 30 -10.98 -3.36 -1.88
CA LEU A 30 -11.23 -2.71 -3.17
C LEU A 30 -12.20 -3.55 -4.03
N ALA A 31 -11.98 -4.87 -4.11
CA ALA A 31 -12.85 -5.78 -4.85
C ALA A 31 -14.28 -5.83 -4.28
N ALA A 32 -14.43 -5.83 -2.95
CA ALA A 32 -15.74 -5.79 -2.28
C ALA A 32 -16.51 -4.49 -2.56
N ARG A 33 -15.84 -3.43 -3.02
CA ARG A 33 -16.47 -2.18 -3.50
C ARG A 33 -16.71 -2.16 -5.00
N GLY A 34 -16.43 -3.28 -5.71
CA GLY A 34 -16.72 -3.46 -7.12
C GLY A 34 -15.57 -3.16 -8.06
N ALA A 35 -14.35 -2.89 -7.57
CA ALA A 35 -13.19 -2.76 -8.44
C ALA A 35 -12.76 -4.11 -9.02
N ALA A 36 -12.29 -4.11 -10.27
CA ALA A 36 -11.50 -5.20 -10.81
C ALA A 36 -10.05 -5.04 -10.31
N VAL A 37 -9.48 -6.08 -9.68
CA VAL A 37 -8.22 -5.95 -8.95
C VAL A 37 -7.11 -6.81 -9.56
N ALA A 38 -6.00 -6.19 -9.93
CA ALA A 38 -4.75 -6.87 -10.20
C ALA A 38 -3.91 -6.93 -8.92
N VAL A 39 -3.52 -8.12 -8.49
CA VAL A 39 -2.66 -8.34 -7.33
C VAL A 39 -1.26 -8.72 -7.78
N HIS A 40 -0.25 -8.03 -7.26
CA HIS A 40 1.14 -8.28 -7.60
C HIS A 40 1.98 -8.63 -6.36
N GLY A 41 2.91 -9.58 -6.51
CA GLY A 41 3.83 -9.98 -5.44
C GLY A 41 4.73 -11.12 -5.86
N ARG A 42 5.63 -11.56 -4.97
CA ARG A 42 6.64 -12.59 -5.28
C ARG A 42 6.19 -14.02 -5.03
N THR A 43 5.15 -14.22 -4.26
CA THR A 43 4.72 -15.57 -3.81
C THR A 43 3.42 -15.96 -4.49
N ASP A 44 3.54 -16.78 -5.52
CA ASP A 44 2.43 -17.24 -6.35
C ASP A 44 1.26 -17.80 -5.53
N SER A 45 1.51 -18.80 -4.68
CA SER A 45 0.48 -19.42 -3.86
C SER A 45 -0.24 -18.46 -2.89
N ALA A 46 0.41 -17.36 -2.49
CA ALA A 46 -0.21 -16.33 -1.67
C ALA A 46 -1.13 -15.44 -2.51
N LEU A 47 -0.72 -15.07 -3.71
CA LEU A 47 -1.54 -14.30 -4.64
C LEU A 47 -2.76 -15.10 -5.09
N GLU A 48 -2.59 -16.38 -5.42
CA GLU A 48 -3.70 -17.27 -5.80
C GLU A 48 -4.75 -17.39 -4.69
N ARG A 49 -4.35 -17.44 -3.41
CA ARG A 49 -5.31 -17.39 -2.29
C ARG A 49 -6.11 -16.09 -2.25
N VAL A 50 -5.47 -14.95 -2.57
CA VAL A 50 -6.16 -13.64 -2.62
C VAL A 50 -7.14 -13.62 -3.78
N VAL A 51 -6.70 -14.03 -4.98
CA VAL A 51 -7.54 -14.08 -6.19
C VAL A 51 -8.74 -15.02 -5.98
N THR A 52 -8.50 -16.24 -5.48
CA THR A 52 -9.56 -17.22 -5.19
C THR A 52 -10.57 -16.66 -4.19
N GLY A 53 -10.10 -16.00 -3.13
CA GLY A 53 -10.98 -15.36 -2.14
C GLY A 53 -11.83 -14.24 -2.74
N ILE A 54 -11.25 -13.39 -3.59
CA ILE A 54 -11.98 -12.30 -4.27
C ILE A 54 -13.00 -12.88 -5.24
N ARG A 55 -12.61 -13.84 -6.08
CA ARG A 55 -13.50 -14.48 -7.05
C ARG A 55 -14.63 -15.27 -6.37
N GLY A 56 -14.30 -15.97 -5.27
CA GLY A 56 -15.30 -16.68 -4.46
C GLY A 56 -16.35 -15.77 -3.82
N ALA A 57 -16.02 -14.50 -3.60
CA ALA A 57 -16.95 -13.47 -3.16
C ALA A 57 -17.66 -12.73 -4.32
N GLY A 58 -17.50 -13.19 -5.56
CA GLY A 58 -18.14 -12.61 -6.75
C GLY A 58 -17.37 -11.42 -7.36
N GLY A 59 -16.17 -11.11 -6.88
CA GLY A 59 -15.32 -10.04 -7.42
C GLY A 59 -14.47 -10.51 -8.62
N VAL A 60 -13.80 -9.55 -9.26
CA VAL A 60 -12.88 -9.79 -10.38
C VAL A 60 -11.44 -9.56 -9.88
N ALA A 61 -10.56 -10.54 -10.07
CA ALA A 61 -9.15 -10.40 -9.73
C ALA A 61 -8.25 -11.22 -10.65
N VAL A 62 -7.02 -10.74 -10.89
CA VAL A 62 -5.93 -11.41 -11.59
C VAL A 62 -4.63 -11.31 -10.79
N ALA A 63 -3.75 -12.31 -10.92
CA ALA A 63 -2.46 -12.33 -10.23
C ALA A 63 -1.30 -12.10 -11.22
N HIS A 64 -0.29 -11.34 -10.76
CA HIS A 64 0.98 -11.12 -11.45
C HIS A 64 2.14 -11.40 -10.49
N VAL A 65 2.92 -12.43 -10.79
CA VAL A 65 4.06 -12.84 -9.96
C VAL A 65 5.33 -12.15 -10.45
N GLY A 66 6.04 -11.47 -9.55
CA GLY A 66 7.33 -10.84 -9.89
C GLY A 66 7.88 -9.93 -8.79
N ASP A 67 9.02 -9.32 -9.10
CA ASP A 67 9.71 -8.40 -8.19
C ASP A 67 9.40 -6.95 -8.57
N VAL A 68 8.94 -6.16 -7.61
CA VAL A 68 8.65 -4.72 -7.78
C VAL A 68 9.90 -3.87 -8.04
N ARG A 69 11.10 -4.43 -7.90
CA ARG A 69 12.37 -3.77 -8.20
C ARG A 69 12.73 -3.85 -9.69
N ASP A 70 12.03 -4.68 -10.46
CA ASP A 70 12.21 -4.81 -11.91
C ASP A 70 11.24 -3.89 -12.66
N ALA A 71 11.76 -2.77 -13.17
CA ALA A 71 10.99 -1.80 -13.92
C ALA A 71 10.38 -2.38 -15.21
N GLY A 72 11.12 -3.25 -15.91
CA GLY A 72 10.63 -3.90 -17.13
C GLY A 72 9.50 -4.88 -16.85
N HIS A 73 9.57 -5.59 -15.72
CA HIS A 73 8.48 -6.44 -15.24
C HIS A 73 7.22 -5.61 -14.91
N LEU A 74 7.37 -4.51 -14.17
CA LEU A 74 6.24 -3.64 -13.83
C LEU A 74 5.54 -3.05 -15.06
N GLN A 75 6.30 -2.66 -16.10
CA GLN A 75 5.73 -2.20 -17.37
C GLN A 75 4.88 -3.30 -18.04
N LYS A 76 5.36 -4.55 -18.05
CA LYS A 76 4.60 -5.70 -18.56
C LYS A 76 3.33 -5.94 -17.75
N VAL A 77 3.42 -5.89 -16.41
CA VAL A 77 2.25 -6.03 -15.53
C VAL A 77 1.20 -4.98 -15.84
N VAL A 78 1.59 -3.70 -15.97
CA VAL A 78 0.65 -2.62 -16.32
C VAL A 78 0.03 -2.83 -17.70
N ALA A 79 0.80 -3.26 -18.69
CA ALA A 79 0.28 -3.57 -20.03
C ALA A 79 -0.72 -4.73 -19.99
N ASP A 80 -0.40 -5.82 -19.28
CA ASP A 80 -1.28 -6.98 -19.13
C ASP A 80 -2.57 -6.62 -18.38
N VAL A 81 -2.49 -5.85 -17.30
CA VAL A 81 -3.66 -5.34 -16.57
C VAL A 81 -4.53 -4.49 -17.49
N THR A 82 -3.92 -3.57 -18.24
CA THR A 82 -4.64 -2.69 -19.16
C THR A 82 -5.38 -3.49 -20.24
N SER A 83 -4.78 -4.55 -20.76
CA SER A 83 -5.39 -5.39 -21.80
C SER A 83 -6.51 -6.28 -21.27
N THR A 84 -6.45 -6.72 -20.01
CA THR A 84 -7.36 -7.71 -19.43
C THR A 84 -8.49 -7.11 -18.59
N LEU A 85 -8.19 -6.05 -17.84
CA LEU A 85 -9.14 -5.41 -16.92
C LEU A 85 -9.49 -3.97 -17.33
N GLY A 86 -8.63 -3.30 -18.08
CA GLY A 86 -8.74 -1.90 -18.42
C GLY A 86 -7.62 -1.05 -17.79
N THR A 87 -7.61 0.23 -18.11
CA THR A 87 -6.61 1.18 -17.60
C THR A 87 -6.74 1.33 -16.08
N ILE A 88 -5.61 1.34 -15.38
CA ILE A 88 -5.56 1.42 -13.92
C ILE A 88 -6.05 2.78 -13.43
N ASP A 89 -7.12 2.80 -12.65
CA ASP A 89 -7.65 3.97 -11.96
C ASP A 89 -7.05 4.13 -10.55
N VAL A 90 -6.87 3.01 -9.84
CA VAL A 90 -6.42 2.97 -8.45
C VAL A 90 -5.08 2.25 -8.36
N LEU A 91 -4.07 2.92 -7.84
CA LEU A 91 -2.75 2.33 -7.63
C LEU A 91 -2.40 2.31 -6.14
N VAL A 92 -2.10 1.12 -5.61
CA VAL A 92 -1.68 0.95 -4.22
C VAL A 92 -0.32 0.26 -4.16
N PRO A 93 0.79 1.03 -4.19
CA PRO A 93 2.13 0.49 -3.96
C PRO A 93 2.30 0.11 -2.49
N CYS A 94 2.07 -1.18 -2.15
CA CYS A 94 2.11 -1.70 -0.78
C CYS A 94 3.27 -2.68 -0.54
N ALA A 95 4.14 -2.88 -1.53
CA ALA A 95 5.34 -3.71 -1.36
C ALA A 95 6.34 -3.06 -0.40
N GLY A 96 7.02 -3.90 0.42
CA GLY A 96 8.00 -3.42 1.39
C GLY A 96 7.83 -4.08 2.76
N GLY A 97 8.35 -3.44 3.80
CA GLY A 97 8.20 -3.90 5.19
C GLY A 97 9.50 -4.39 5.85
N ALA A 98 10.65 -3.94 5.39
CA ALA A 98 11.97 -4.34 5.89
C ALA A 98 12.43 -3.61 7.18
N GLY A 99 11.47 -3.20 8.03
CA GLY A 99 11.70 -2.35 9.21
C GLY A 99 12.23 -3.05 10.47
N MET A 100 12.82 -4.25 10.37
CA MET A 100 13.39 -4.93 11.55
C MET A 100 14.43 -4.05 12.25
N PRO A 101 14.35 -3.95 13.61
CA PRO A 101 15.32 -3.18 14.38
C PRO A 101 16.75 -3.62 14.10
N THR A 102 17.59 -2.68 13.74
CA THR A 102 19.04 -2.86 13.55
C THR A 102 19.70 -1.55 13.92
N PRO A 103 20.68 -1.51 14.85
CA PRO A 103 21.39 -0.30 15.18
C PRO A 103 22.10 0.29 13.95
N THR A 104 22.05 1.61 13.78
CA THR A 104 22.66 2.28 12.62
C THR A 104 24.14 2.00 12.49
N ALA A 105 24.86 1.86 13.62
CA ALA A 105 26.29 1.56 13.64
C ALA A 105 26.65 0.18 13.05
N THR A 106 25.70 -0.74 13.00
CA THR A 106 25.88 -2.12 12.51
C THR A 106 25.03 -2.46 11.29
N LEU A 107 24.32 -1.46 10.75
CA LEU A 107 23.52 -1.64 9.56
C LEU A 107 24.43 -1.69 8.33
N GLU A 108 24.56 -2.87 7.75
CA GLU A 108 25.40 -3.09 6.56
C GLU A 108 24.94 -2.25 5.35
N PRO A 109 25.87 -1.64 4.59
CA PRO A 109 25.53 -0.80 3.43
C PRO A 109 24.70 -1.52 2.37
N ASP A 110 24.90 -2.82 2.17
CA ASP A 110 24.10 -3.58 1.21
C ASP A 110 22.67 -3.78 1.71
N ARG A 111 22.49 -3.96 3.03
CA ARG A 111 21.15 -4.01 3.62
C ARG A 111 20.44 -2.66 3.51
N TRP A 112 21.16 -1.55 3.69
CA TRP A 112 20.63 -0.22 3.43
C TRP A 112 20.10 -0.11 2.00
N ARG A 113 20.91 -0.46 1.00
CA ARG A 113 20.53 -0.39 -0.43
C ARG A 113 19.32 -1.26 -0.72
N GLU A 114 19.32 -2.51 -0.24
CA GLU A 114 18.18 -3.43 -0.42
C GLU A 114 16.87 -2.85 0.13
N VAL A 115 16.89 -2.23 1.32
CA VAL A 115 15.71 -1.62 1.92
C VAL A 115 15.25 -0.41 1.10
N ILE A 116 16.14 0.47 0.68
CA ILE A 116 15.81 1.61 -0.18
C ILE A 116 15.18 1.12 -1.50
N GLU A 117 15.77 0.11 -2.15
CA GLU A 117 15.24 -0.47 -3.38
C GLU A 117 13.84 -1.05 -3.18
N THR A 118 13.62 -1.77 -2.09
CA THR A 118 12.33 -2.46 -1.87
C THR A 118 11.25 -1.53 -1.34
N ASP A 119 11.58 -0.57 -0.46
CA ASP A 119 10.62 0.22 0.29
C ASP A 119 10.40 1.64 -0.23
N LEU A 120 11.26 2.12 -1.16
CA LEU A 120 11.16 3.44 -1.80
C LEU A 120 11.25 3.36 -3.33
N THR A 121 12.36 2.85 -3.90
CA THR A 121 12.55 2.80 -5.36
C THR A 121 11.41 2.03 -6.03
N SER A 122 10.96 0.92 -5.45
CA SER A 122 9.84 0.13 -5.97
C SER A 122 8.53 0.90 -6.04
N VAL A 123 8.29 1.81 -5.09
CA VAL A 123 7.09 2.68 -5.10
C VAL A 123 7.16 3.64 -6.29
N PHE A 124 8.31 4.28 -6.50
CA PHE A 124 8.55 5.14 -7.65
C PHE A 124 8.36 4.38 -8.98
N LEU A 125 8.98 3.20 -9.13
CA LEU A 125 8.86 2.40 -10.36
C LEU A 125 7.42 1.96 -10.63
N THR A 126 6.68 1.59 -9.59
CA THR A 126 5.27 1.20 -9.70
C THR A 126 4.41 2.38 -10.17
N VAL A 127 4.62 3.57 -9.60
CA VAL A 127 3.92 4.79 -10.01
C VAL A 127 4.30 5.16 -11.44
N GLN A 128 5.59 5.17 -11.77
CA GLN A 128 6.09 5.52 -13.11
C GLN A 128 5.48 4.62 -14.20
N ALA A 129 5.29 3.33 -13.92
CA ALA A 129 4.69 2.40 -14.88
C ALA A 129 3.20 2.67 -15.13
N ALA A 130 2.42 3.02 -14.09
CA ALA A 130 0.97 3.21 -14.20
C ALA A 130 0.57 4.63 -14.60
N LEU A 131 1.39 5.63 -14.29
CA LEU A 131 1.08 7.04 -14.44
C LEU A 131 0.69 7.46 -15.87
N PRO A 132 1.34 7.00 -16.96
CA PRO A 132 0.93 7.35 -18.33
C PRO A 132 -0.53 7.00 -18.65
N GLY A 133 -1.01 5.84 -18.15
CA GLY A 133 -2.41 5.44 -18.32
C GLY A 133 -3.37 6.36 -17.57
N MET A 134 -3.06 6.73 -16.32
CA MET A 134 -3.85 7.66 -15.52
C MET A 134 -3.90 9.05 -16.16
N LEU A 135 -2.78 9.54 -16.69
CA LEU A 135 -2.74 10.82 -17.41
C LEU A 135 -3.62 10.79 -18.67
N ALA A 136 -3.61 9.69 -19.42
CA ALA A 136 -4.47 9.52 -20.59
C ALA A 136 -5.97 9.47 -20.22
N LEU A 137 -6.31 8.90 -19.04
CA LEU A 137 -7.68 8.92 -18.52
C LEU A 137 -8.11 10.31 -17.99
N GLY A 138 -7.17 11.19 -17.64
CA GLY A 138 -7.45 12.46 -16.98
C GLY A 138 -7.94 12.31 -15.53
N HIS A 139 -7.75 11.15 -14.92
CA HIS A 139 -8.01 10.89 -13.50
C HIS A 139 -7.20 9.69 -12.99
N GLY A 140 -7.01 9.62 -11.67
CA GLY A 140 -6.36 8.50 -11.00
C GLY A 140 -6.23 8.71 -9.49
N TRP A 141 -6.17 7.62 -8.75
CA TRP A 141 -5.97 7.62 -7.30
C TRP A 141 -4.75 6.79 -6.93
N ILE A 142 -3.72 7.45 -6.44
CA ILE A 142 -2.50 6.81 -5.94
C ILE A 142 -2.58 6.84 -4.42
N VAL A 143 -2.55 5.68 -3.76
CA VAL A 143 -2.50 5.58 -2.30
C VAL A 143 -1.26 4.78 -1.90
N THR A 144 -0.21 5.49 -1.51
CA THR A 144 1.04 4.87 -1.07
C THR A 144 0.97 4.39 0.37
N VAL A 145 1.79 3.40 0.70
CA VAL A 145 1.87 2.85 2.06
C VAL A 145 3.26 3.15 2.65
N ALA A 146 3.30 4.17 3.50
CA ALA A 146 4.48 4.50 4.29
C ALA A 146 4.48 3.74 5.63
N SER A 147 4.87 4.39 6.69
CA SER A 147 4.87 3.92 8.08
C SER A 147 4.98 5.10 9.03
N SER A 148 4.50 4.95 10.26
CA SER A 148 4.80 5.89 11.34
C SER A 148 6.31 6.09 11.54
N ALA A 149 7.14 5.09 11.22
CA ALA A 149 8.59 5.18 11.25
C ALA A 149 9.19 6.19 10.24
N GLY A 150 8.47 6.51 9.17
CA GLY A 150 8.84 7.58 8.23
C GLY A 150 8.39 8.97 8.67
N ARG A 151 7.63 9.05 9.74
CA ARG A 151 7.05 10.30 10.27
C ARG A 151 7.70 10.74 11.59
N ARG A 152 8.13 9.77 12.39
CA ARG A 152 8.72 9.99 13.72
C ARG A 152 9.81 8.95 13.99
N PRO A 153 10.80 9.25 14.81
CA PRO A 153 11.77 8.26 15.27
C PRO A 153 11.08 7.04 15.89
N SER A 154 11.58 5.86 15.57
CA SER A 154 11.02 4.58 16.02
C SER A 154 12.14 3.55 16.25
N GLN A 155 11.78 2.34 16.64
CA GLN A 155 12.74 1.23 16.75
C GLN A 155 13.09 0.58 15.39
N ALA A 156 12.47 1.00 14.29
CA ALA A 156 12.82 0.50 12.98
C ALA A 156 14.25 0.92 12.58
N ASN A 157 14.91 0.12 11.70
CA ASN A 157 16.22 0.49 11.20
C ASN A 157 16.19 1.80 10.40
N ALA A 158 17.33 2.49 10.35
CA ALA A 158 17.47 3.80 9.71
C ALA A 158 17.11 3.79 8.21
N ALA A 159 17.45 2.71 7.47
CA ALA A 159 17.12 2.60 6.06
C ALA A 159 15.61 2.57 5.82
N TYR A 160 14.87 1.81 6.64
CA TYR A 160 13.42 1.75 6.55
C TYR A 160 12.77 3.10 6.90
N ALA A 161 13.22 3.74 7.97
CA ALA A 161 12.73 5.06 8.35
C ALA A 161 12.95 6.08 7.23
N ALA A 162 14.16 6.13 6.65
CA ALA A 162 14.48 6.98 5.52
C ALA A 162 13.64 6.67 4.27
N ALA A 163 13.50 5.38 3.92
CA ALA A 163 12.67 4.95 2.79
C ALA A 163 11.21 5.39 2.96
N LYS A 164 10.63 5.19 4.14
CA LYS A 164 9.22 5.54 4.41
C LYS A 164 9.00 7.06 4.52
N ALA A 165 9.98 7.82 4.98
CA ALA A 165 9.97 9.28 4.87
C ALA A 165 10.04 9.74 3.40
N GLY A 166 10.87 9.08 2.59
CA GLY A 166 10.93 9.30 1.14
C GLY A 166 9.60 9.02 0.43
N VAL A 167 8.87 7.97 0.84
CA VAL A 167 7.52 7.66 0.29
C VAL A 167 6.54 8.78 0.62
N VAL A 168 6.57 9.34 1.84
CA VAL A 168 5.72 10.49 2.21
C VAL A 168 6.00 11.67 1.29
N MET A 169 7.26 12.07 1.16
CA MET A 169 7.65 13.22 0.32
C MET A 169 7.37 12.96 -1.18
N LEU A 170 7.63 11.74 -1.67
CA LEU A 170 7.28 11.35 -3.05
C LEU A 170 5.77 11.52 -3.30
N THR A 171 4.93 11.13 -2.35
CA THR A 171 3.47 11.26 -2.47
C THR A 171 3.03 12.72 -2.54
N GLU A 172 3.58 13.57 -1.69
CA GLU A 172 3.31 15.01 -1.69
C GLU A 172 3.75 15.66 -3.00
N HIS A 173 4.91 15.24 -3.54
CA HIS A 173 5.43 15.71 -4.82
C HIS A 173 4.50 15.31 -5.96
N LEU A 174 4.10 14.03 -6.04
CA LEU A 174 3.16 13.53 -7.05
C LEU A 174 1.81 14.27 -6.99
N ALA A 175 1.30 14.51 -5.77
CA ALA A 175 0.06 15.27 -5.60
C ALA A 175 0.16 16.67 -6.18
N LYS A 176 1.26 17.39 -5.88
CA LYS A 176 1.50 18.74 -6.41
C LYS A 176 1.68 18.76 -7.92
N GLU A 177 2.39 17.77 -8.47
CA GLU A 177 2.74 17.72 -9.89
C GLU A 177 1.53 17.37 -10.77
N TYR A 178 0.67 16.44 -10.32
CA TYR A 178 -0.38 15.86 -11.15
C TYR A 178 -1.81 16.21 -10.74
N ALA A 179 -2.04 17.05 -9.72
CA ALA A 179 -3.40 17.45 -9.33
C ALA A 179 -4.17 18.12 -10.49
N ALA A 180 -3.52 18.98 -11.25
CA ALA A 180 -4.13 19.64 -12.42
C ALA A 180 -4.53 18.65 -13.54
N SER A 181 -3.95 17.45 -13.55
CA SER A 181 -4.29 16.36 -14.46
C SER A 181 -5.38 15.42 -13.91
N GLY A 182 -6.03 15.79 -12.82
CA GLY A 182 -7.10 15.00 -12.18
C GLY A 182 -6.59 13.81 -11.36
N ILE A 183 -5.27 13.73 -11.08
CA ILE A 183 -4.69 12.64 -10.30
C ILE A 183 -4.53 13.08 -8.85
N ARG A 184 -5.06 12.26 -7.92
CA ARG A 184 -4.85 12.45 -6.48
C ARG A 184 -3.84 11.44 -5.97
N ALA A 185 -2.87 11.89 -5.21
CA ALA A 185 -1.89 11.04 -4.55
C ALA A 185 -1.92 11.31 -3.04
N ASN A 186 -2.17 10.26 -2.25
CA ASN A 186 -2.21 10.33 -0.79
C ASN A 186 -1.42 9.16 -0.19
N CYS A 187 -1.08 9.27 1.07
CA CYS A 187 -0.30 8.29 1.79
C CYS A 187 -1.05 7.79 3.03
N VAL A 188 -0.91 6.52 3.37
CA VAL A 188 -1.27 5.98 4.67
C VAL A 188 -0.01 5.61 5.43
N ALA A 189 0.07 5.94 6.72
CA ALA A 189 1.23 5.70 7.57
C ALA A 189 0.83 4.86 8.81
N PRO A 190 0.74 3.52 8.66
CA PRO A 190 0.43 2.64 9.77
C PRO A 190 1.56 2.61 10.81
N ALA A 191 1.19 2.45 12.09
CA ALA A 191 2.12 2.06 13.14
C ALA A 191 2.20 0.52 13.19
N ILE A 192 1.99 -0.08 14.35
CA ILE A 192 2.03 -1.53 14.48
C ILE A 192 0.71 -2.15 14.02
N VAL A 193 0.81 -3.08 13.05
CA VAL A 193 -0.33 -3.82 12.48
C VAL A 193 -0.10 -5.31 12.65
N GLN A 194 -1.11 -6.03 13.11
CA GLN A 194 -1.08 -7.47 13.38
C GLN A 194 -1.05 -8.29 12.07
N THR A 195 0.10 -8.28 11.39
CA THR A 195 0.36 -9.06 10.18
C THR A 195 0.74 -10.51 10.53
N ALA A 196 0.69 -11.41 9.54
CA ALA A 196 1.18 -12.78 9.69
C ALA A 196 2.65 -12.81 10.14
N THR A 197 3.48 -11.92 9.58
CA THR A 197 4.89 -11.76 9.96
C THR A 197 5.04 -11.32 11.42
N LEU A 198 4.22 -10.40 11.92
CA LEU A 198 4.27 -9.98 13.31
C LEU A 198 3.86 -11.13 14.23
N ARG A 199 2.77 -11.82 13.90
CA ARG A 199 2.30 -12.99 14.67
C ARG A 199 3.30 -14.16 14.73
N SER A 200 4.10 -14.35 13.68
CA SER A 200 5.15 -15.38 13.71
C SER A 200 6.37 -15.02 14.56
N ARG A 201 6.50 -13.75 14.97
CA ARG A 201 7.66 -13.23 15.71
C ARG A 201 7.38 -12.88 17.16
N MET A 202 6.12 -12.66 17.52
CA MET A 202 5.72 -12.24 18.86
C MET A 202 4.67 -13.20 19.43
N SER A 203 4.84 -13.57 20.69
CA SER A 203 3.83 -14.33 21.44
C SER A 203 2.58 -13.48 21.71
N ALA A 204 1.46 -14.11 22.04
CA ALA A 204 0.24 -13.42 22.42
C ALA A 204 0.49 -12.41 23.56
N ALA A 205 1.21 -12.83 24.61
CA ALA A 205 1.55 -11.97 25.74
C ALA A 205 2.39 -10.72 25.33
N GLN A 206 3.30 -10.88 24.37
CA GLN A 206 4.05 -9.73 23.82
C GLN A 206 3.17 -8.80 23.02
N LEU A 207 2.23 -9.33 22.23
CA LEU A 207 1.25 -8.53 21.49
C LEU A 207 0.33 -7.76 22.43
N ASP A 208 -0.15 -8.41 23.51
CA ASP A 208 -0.96 -7.78 24.55
C ASP A 208 -0.19 -6.66 25.25
N ALA A 209 1.08 -6.89 25.58
CA ALA A 209 1.94 -5.87 26.19
C ALA A 209 2.13 -4.66 25.24
N VAL A 210 2.26 -4.87 23.93
CA VAL A 210 2.32 -3.77 22.97
C VAL A 210 0.98 -3.04 22.88
N ALA A 211 -0.15 -3.74 22.92
CA ALA A 211 -1.48 -3.16 22.89
C ALA A 211 -1.73 -2.15 24.02
N THR A 212 -1.12 -2.36 25.21
CA THR A 212 -1.24 -1.42 26.35
C THR A 212 -0.61 -0.05 26.08
N HIS A 213 0.31 0.04 25.10
CA HIS A 213 0.94 1.31 24.71
C HIS A 213 0.20 2.03 23.55
N VAL A 214 -0.85 1.41 23.03
CA VAL A 214 -1.70 2.02 22.00
C VAL A 214 -2.90 2.66 22.69
N PRO A 215 -3.13 3.99 22.57
CA PRO A 215 -4.24 4.67 23.24
C PRO A 215 -5.62 4.06 22.96
N LEU A 216 -5.87 3.52 21.75
CA LEU A 216 -7.10 2.79 21.43
C LEU A 216 -7.16 1.37 22.04
N GLY A 217 -6.17 0.95 22.86
CA GLY A 217 -6.16 -0.30 23.61
C GLY A 217 -5.97 -1.58 22.77
N ARG A 218 -5.61 -1.47 21.50
CA ARG A 218 -5.37 -2.61 20.62
C ARG A 218 -4.32 -2.33 19.55
N ILE A 219 -3.65 -3.36 19.10
CA ILE A 219 -2.84 -3.30 17.86
C ILE A 219 -3.77 -3.18 16.65
N GLY A 220 -3.35 -2.40 15.63
CA GLY A 220 -4.07 -2.30 14.37
C GLY A 220 -4.17 -3.65 13.65
N VAL A 221 -5.19 -3.83 12.85
CA VAL A 221 -5.35 -4.99 11.95
C VAL A 221 -5.25 -4.55 10.49
N PRO A 222 -4.96 -5.45 9.55
CA PRO A 222 -4.88 -5.08 8.12
C PRO A 222 -6.10 -4.33 7.60
N ASP A 223 -7.30 -4.62 8.12
CA ASP A 223 -8.53 -3.92 7.74
C ASP A 223 -8.52 -2.44 8.16
N ASP A 224 -7.92 -2.07 9.29
CA ASP A 224 -7.79 -0.65 9.68
C ASP A 224 -7.06 0.16 8.59
N VAL A 225 -6.06 -0.46 7.94
CA VAL A 225 -5.33 0.16 6.83
C VAL A 225 -6.16 0.14 5.54
N ALA A 226 -6.84 -0.97 5.27
CA ALA A 226 -7.63 -1.13 4.06
C ALA A 226 -8.81 -0.13 4.00
N GLN A 227 -9.47 0.16 5.13
CA GLN A 227 -10.55 1.15 5.19
C GLN A 227 -10.04 2.57 4.90
N ALA A 228 -8.84 2.93 5.39
CA ALA A 228 -8.23 4.22 5.08
C ALA A 228 -7.84 4.32 3.59
N VAL A 229 -7.31 3.25 3.00
CA VAL A 229 -7.03 3.18 1.56
C VAL A 229 -8.31 3.33 0.75
N LEU A 230 -9.39 2.63 1.10
CA LEU A 230 -10.69 2.75 0.44
C LEU A 230 -11.22 4.19 0.46
N PHE A 231 -11.15 4.85 1.61
CA PHE A 231 -11.55 6.25 1.72
C PHE A 231 -10.76 7.14 0.76
N LEU A 232 -9.42 7.02 0.76
CA LEU A 232 -8.54 7.83 -0.08
C LEU A 232 -8.65 7.50 -1.58
N ALA A 233 -9.03 6.26 -1.92
CA ALA A 233 -9.26 5.78 -3.28
C ALA A 233 -10.71 5.97 -3.76
N SER A 234 -11.50 6.84 -3.13
CA SER A 234 -12.90 7.06 -3.46
C SER A 234 -13.23 8.54 -3.65
N ASP A 235 -14.41 8.83 -4.18
CA ASP A 235 -14.92 10.19 -4.34
C ASP A 235 -15.22 10.88 -3.00
N ALA A 236 -15.35 10.12 -1.90
CA ALA A 236 -15.48 10.67 -0.55
C ALA A 236 -14.28 11.52 -0.13
N SER A 237 -13.12 11.33 -0.77
CA SER A 237 -11.90 12.11 -0.56
C SER A 237 -11.57 13.01 -1.76
N SER A 238 -12.55 13.41 -2.57
CA SER A 238 -12.36 14.15 -3.83
C SER A 238 -11.60 15.48 -3.67
N PHE A 239 -11.60 16.09 -2.49
CA PHE A 239 -10.86 17.33 -2.21
C PHE A 239 -9.61 17.08 -1.34
N ILE A 240 -9.13 15.82 -1.30
CA ILE A 240 -7.95 15.41 -0.51
C ILE A 240 -6.88 14.88 -1.46
N THR A 241 -5.73 15.58 -1.50
CA THR A 241 -4.52 15.14 -2.20
C THR A 241 -3.28 15.67 -1.46
N GLY A 242 -2.17 14.94 -1.49
CA GLY A 242 -0.93 15.28 -0.80
C GLY A 242 -0.95 15.03 0.72
N THR A 243 -1.99 14.36 1.25
CA THR A 243 -2.04 14.09 2.69
C THR A 243 -1.39 12.76 3.06
N THR A 244 -0.85 12.71 4.28
CA THR A 244 -0.48 11.46 4.94
C THR A 244 -1.42 11.21 6.11
N LEU A 245 -2.21 10.13 6.03
CA LEU A 245 -3.13 9.72 7.08
C LEU A 245 -2.43 8.74 8.02
N ASP A 246 -2.18 9.16 9.26
CA ASP A 246 -1.58 8.33 10.30
C ASP A 246 -2.61 7.32 10.82
N ILE A 247 -2.28 6.01 10.76
CA ILE A 247 -3.13 4.90 11.23
C ILE A 247 -2.41 4.24 12.40
N THR A 248 -2.49 4.87 13.56
CA THR A 248 -1.60 4.57 14.69
C THR A 248 -2.33 4.21 15.98
N GLY A 249 -3.66 4.33 16.00
CA GLY A 249 -4.43 4.17 17.24
C GLY A 249 -4.04 5.16 18.34
N GLY A 250 -3.43 6.31 17.96
CA GLY A 250 -2.91 7.32 18.89
C GLY A 250 -1.47 7.08 19.35
N MET A 251 -0.80 6.01 18.93
CA MET A 251 0.55 5.62 19.38
C MET A 251 1.64 6.69 19.11
N THR A 252 1.40 7.59 18.18
CA THR A 252 2.37 8.63 17.77
C THR A 252 1.99 10.05 18.18
N LEU A 253 1.01 10.17 19.06
CA LEU A 253 0.62 11.47 19.66
C LEU A 253 1.63 11.95 20.68
#